data_fd55b4f49a58eeeae4bd67362d7a09f8
#
_entry.id   fd55b4f49a58eeeae4bd67362d7a09f8
#
_cell.length_a   1.000
_cell.length_b   1.000
_cell.length_c   1.000
_cell.angle_alpha   90.00
_cell.angle_beta   90.00
_cell.angle_gamma   90.00
#
_symmetry.space_group_name_H-M   'P 1'
#
loop_
_entity.id
_entity.type
_entity.pdbx_description
1 polymer ?
#
loop_
_entity_poly.entity_id
_entity_poly.type
_entity_poly.pdbx_seq_one_letter_code
_entity_poly.pdbx_strand_id
1 'polypeptide(L)'
;MKSFVFAFKQAIPVFFPYLFIGIAFGVLMDEAGYSAGWSFLSGVFIYAGSMQIVMVSLLTAGASLGTIALMTFFVNARHIFYGIAFIDQFRKMGRKYPYMIVTLTDEVYSILCSIDYPDEMNARKTDFYITLILHLVWILSCLSGALFGQLIHYDLAGIEFSATAFFITVCMNQWESMDSHLPAITGLISALAFYFILGPSQFILPALAVSVLVLILMKSRSNDQRKINSQELEAGLTEPTEEISYEY
;
A
#
# COMPACT_ATOMS: atom_id res chain seq x y z
N MET A 1 4.50 -29.47 7.17
CA MET A 1 3.09 -29.33 7.57
C MET A 1 2.90 -28.25 8.64
N LYS A 2 3.66 -28.20 9.73
CA LYS A 2 3.55 -27.17 10.79
C LYS A 2 3.62 -25.73 10.25
N SER A 3 4.64 -25.38 9.42
CA SER A 3 4.79 -24.02 8.86
C SER A 3 3.62 -23.57 7.95
N PHE A 4 3.00 -24.50 7.22
CA PHE A 4 1.84 -24.16 6.37
C PHE A 4 0.59 -23.86 7.21
N VAL A 5 0.30 -24.69 8.22
CA VAL A 5 -0.84 -24.46 9.12
C VAL A 5 -0.70 -23.16 9.89
N PHE A 6 0.52 -22.85 10.34
CA PHE A 6 0.80 -21.60 11.03
C PHE A 6 0.65 -20.40 10.07
N ALA A 7 1.22 -20.48 8.86
CA ALA A 7 1.06 -19.45 7.84
C ALA A 7 -0.41 -19.19 7.50
N PHE A 8 -1.22 -20.24 7.38
CA PHE A 8 -2.64 -20.09 7.11
C PHE A 8 -3.36 -19.34 8.25
N LYS A 9 -3.05 -19.64 9.51
CA LYS A 9 -3.62 -18.91 10.66
C LYS A 9 -3.25 -17.43 10.64
N GLN A 10 -2.01 -17.10 10.29
CA GLN A 10 -1.55 -15.71 10.19
C GLN A 10 -2.18 -14.96 9.01
N ALA A 11 -2.56 -15.67 7.96
CA ALA A 11 -3.21 -15.08 6.79
C ALA A 11 -4.72 -14.82 6.98
N ILE A 12 -5.38 -15.45 7.98
CA ILE A 12 -6.84 -15.33 8.21
C ILE A 12 -7.33 -13.86 8.30
N PRO A 13 -6.69 -12.95 9.03
CA PRO A 13 -7.17 -11.57 9.13
C PRO A 13 -7.25 -10.85 7.78
N VAL A 14 -6.37 -11.19 6.84
CA VAL A 14 -6.30 -10.59 5.50
C VAL A 14 -7.10 -11.39 4.47
N PHE A 15 -7.38 -12.65 4.74
CA PHE A 15 -8.11 -13.54 3.83
C PHE A 15 -9.47 -12.97 3.42
N PHE A 16 -10.29 -12.55 4.37
CA PHE A 16 -11.63 -12.02 4.09
C PHE A 16 -11.61 -10.67 3.37
N PRO A 17 -10.83 -9.66 3.80
CA PRO A 17 -10.65 -8.44 3.02
C PRO A 17 -10.23 -8.72 1.57
N TYR A 18 -9.25 -9.60 1.34
CA TYR A 18 -8.81 -9.95 -0.01
C TYR A 18 -9.89 -10.62 -0.84
N LEU A 19 -10.67 -11.51 -0.22
CA LEU A 19 -11.78 -12.17 -0.89
C LEU A 19 -12.81 -11.15 -1.39
N PHE A 20 -13.27 -10.25 -0.53
CA PHE A 20 -14.30 -9.27 -0.89
C PHE A 20 -13.80 -8.22 -1.88
N ILE A 21 -12.60 -7.66 -1.66
CA ILE A 21 -12.03 -6.64 -2.53
C ILE A 21 -11.68 -7.24 -3.91
N GLY A 22 -11.13 -8.46 -3.94
CA GLY A 22 -10.83 -9.15 -5.19
C GLY A 22 -12.07 -9.47 -6.00
N ILE A 23 -13.17 -9.90 -5.35
CA ILE A 23 -14.46 -10.10 -6.01
C ILE A 23 -14.97 -8.77 -6.58
N ALA A 24 -14.95 -7.69 -5.79
CA ALA A 24 -15.38 -6.37 -6.26
C ALA A 24 -14.54 -5.90 -7.47
N PHE A 25 -13.21 -6.06 -7.42
CA PHE A 25 -12.34 -5.77 -8.56
C PHE A 25 -12.71 -6.61 -9.80
N GLY A 26 -12.96 -7.91 -9.64
CA GLY A 26 -13.35 -8.78 -10.73
C GLY A 26 -14.64 -8.33 -11.42
N VAL A 27 -15.64 -7.94 -10.64
CA VAL A 27 -16.91 -7.39 -11.15
C VAL A 27 -16.68 -6.06 -11.86
N LEU A 28 -15.90 -5.14 -11.30
CA LEU A 28 -15.55 -3.86 -11.95
C LEU A 28 -14.83 -4.09 -13.31
N MET A 29 -13.99 -5.10 -13.43
CA MET A 29 -13.34 -5.47 -14.70
C MET A 29 -14.36 -5.94 -15.72
N ASP A 30 -15.35 -6.74 -15.32
CA ASP A 30 -16.42 -7.20 -16.21
C ASP A 30 -17.31 -6.04 -16.66
N GLU A 31 -17.72 -5.14 -15.75
CA GLU A 31 -18.46 -3.91 -16.08
C GLU A 31 -17.70 -3.00 -17.06
N ALA A 32 -16.36 -2.94 -16.94
CA ALA A 32 -15.50 -2.22 -17.85
C ALA A 32 -15.35 -2.94 -19.23
N GLY A 33 -16.01 -4.06 -19.43
CA GLY A 33 -15.98 -4.83 -20.68
C GLY A 33 -14.78 -5.76 -20.83
N TYR A 34 -14.03 -6.03 -19.76
CA TYR A 34 -12.89 -6.93 -19.77
C TYR A 34 -13.30 -8.35 -19.36
N SER A 35 -12.87 -9.36 -20.14
CA SER A 35 -13.17 -10.75 -19.81
C SER A 35 -12.52 -11.23 -18.53
N ALA A 36 -13.07 -12.29 -17.91
CA ALA A 36 -12.53 -12.93 -16.72
C ALA A 36 -11.05 -13.34 -16.83
N GLY A 37 -10.58 -13.61 -18.06
CA GLY A 37 -9.16 -13.87 -18.34
C GLY A 37 -8.26 -12.67 -18.02
N TRP A 38 -8.68 -11.45 -18.31
CA TRP A 38 -7.93 -10.25 -17.97
C TRP A 38 -7.93 -9.99 -16.45
N SER A 39 -9.04 -10.24 -15.78
CA SER A 39 -9.11 -10.15 -14.31
C SER A 39 -8.17 -11.16 -13.66
N PHE A 40 -8.15 -12.41 -14.12
CA PHE A 40 -7.20 -13.43 -13.68
C PHE A 40 -5.74 -13.02 -13.91
N LEU A 41 -5.39 -12.58 -15.13
CA LEU A 41 -4.02 -12.18 -15.46
C LEU A 41 -3.55 -10.98 -14.63
N SER A 42 -4.44 -10.01 -14.37
CA SER A 42 -4.10 -8.87 -13.51
C SER A 42 -3.88 -9.30 -12.06
N GLY A 43 -4.66 -10.25 -11.54
CA GLY A 43 -4.43 -10.84 -10.22
C GLY A 43 -3.09 -11.55 -10.11
N VAL A 44 -2.65 -12.26 -11.17
CA VAL A 44 -1.37 -12.97 -11.19
C VAL A 44 -0.17 -12.04 -11.34
N PHE A 45 -0.23 -11.04 -12.23
CA PHE A 45 0.95 -10.27 -12.63
C PHE A 45 1.03 -8.87 -12.01
N ILE A 46 -0.09 -8.24 -11.70
CA ILE A 46 -0.10 -6.90 -11.12
C ILE A 46 -0.11 -6.98 -9.59
N TYR A 47 -1.01 -7.76 -9.02
CA TYR A 47 -1.14 -8.02 -7.58
C TYR A 47 -0.94 -6.78 -6.71
N ALA A 48 -1.63 -5.71 -7.06
CA ALA A 48 -1.57 -4.41 -6.37
C ALA A 48 -2.99 -3.85 -6.25
N GLY A 49 -3.76 -4.28 -5.24
CA GLY A 49 -5.19 -4.07 -5.11
C GLY A 49 -5.66 -2.64 -5.38
N SER A 50 -5.07 -1.65 -4.71
CA SER A 50 -5.42 -0.23 -4.94
C SER A 50 -5.11 0.23 -6.37
N MET A 51 -3.96 -0.17 -6.93
CA MET A 51 -3.62 0.19 -8.31
C MET A 51 -4.50 -0.53 -9.33
N GLN A 52 -4.91 -1.77 -9.06
CA GLN A 52 -5.83 -2.49 -9.95
C GLN A 52 -7.19 -1.80 -10.04
N ILE A 53 -7.74 -1.29 -8.94
CA ILE A 53 -8.99 -0.53 -8.95
C ILE A 53 -8.81 0.80 -9.70
N VAL A 54 -7.73 1.54 -9.44
CA VAL A 54 -7.39 2.76 -10.20
C VAL A 54 -7.22 2.45 -11.68
N MET A 55 -6.61 1.32 -12.02
CA MET A 55 -6.41 0.88 -13.40
C MET A 55 -7.73 0.72 -14.15
N VAL A 56 -8.76 0.13 -13.53
CA VAL A 56 -10.10 0.04 -14.16
C VAL A 56 -10.61 1.43 -14.54
N SER A 57 -10.56 2.38 -13.60
CA SER A 57 -10.99 3.76 -13.85
C SER A 57 -10.18 4.46 -14.95
N LEU A 58 -8.86 4.23 -15.01
CA LEU A 58 -8.00 4.78 -16.06
C LEU A 58 -8.28 4.17 -17.44
N LEU A 59 -8.53 2.88 -17.49
CA LEU A 59 -8.85 2.17 -18.74
C LEU A 59 -10.22 2.60 -19.29
N THR A 60 -11.23 2.72 -18.45
CA THR A 60 -12.57 3.19 -18.86
C THR A 60 -12.56 4.65 -19.29
N ALA A 61 -11.72 5.49 -18.68
CA ALA A 61 -11.51 6.89 -19.08
C ALA A 61 -10.65 7.04 -20.36
N GLY A 62 -10.13 5.96 -20.95
CA GLY A 62 -9.25 6.02 -22.14
C GLY A 62 -7.93 6.73 -21.86
N ALA A 63 -7.39 6.62 -20.64
CA ALA A 63 -6.17 7.31 -20.25
C ALA A 63 -4.97 6.87 -21.10
N SER A 64 -4.03 7.81 -21.36
CA SER A 64 -2.81 7.51 -22.09
C SER A 64 -1.90 6.54 -21.32
N LEU A 65 -1.08 5.75 -22.02
CA LEU A 65 -0.10 4.86 -21.39
C LEU A 65 0.86 5.62 -20.47
N GLY A 66 1.23 6.86 -20.82
CA GLY A 66 2.05 7.71 -19.96
C GLY A 66 1.36 8.07 -18.64
N THR A 67 0.07 8.39 -18.69
CA THR A 67 -0.76 8.63 -17.48
C THR A 67 -0.83 7.38 -16.62
N ILE A 68 -1.11 6.22 -17.22
CA ILE A 68 -1.17 4.94 -16.49
C ILE A 68 0.18 4.62 -15.82
N ALA A 69 1.30 4.79 -16.54
CA ALA A 69 2.64 4.55 -16.01
C ALA A 69 2.97 5.46 -14.82
N LEU A 70 2.68 6.77 -14.92
CA LEU A 70 2.89 7.72 -13.84
C LEU A 70 2.02 7.40 -12.62
N MET A 71 0.74 7.11 -12.82
CA MET A 71 -0.16 6.71 -11.73
C MET A 71 0.32 5.43 -11.06
N THR A 72 0.71 4.42 -11.84
CA THR A 72 1.27 3.17 -11.32
C THR A 72 2.51 3.41 -10.47
N PHE A 73 3.43 4.26 -10.93
CA PHE A 73 4.62 4.62 -10.17
C PHE A 73 4.26 5.27 -8.83
N PHE A 74 3.42 6.29 -8.84
CA PHE A 74 3.09 7.02 -7.62
C PHE A 74 2.29 6.18 -6.63
N VAL A 75 1.26 5.45 -7.07
CA VAL A 75 0.44 4.61 -6.18
C VAL A 75 1.27 3.49 -5.57
N ASN A 76 2.18 2.89 -6.36
CA ASN A 76 2.99 1.76 -5.91
C ASN A 76 4.37 2.14 -5.35
N ALA A 77 4.74 3.43 -5.30
CA ALA A 77 6.04 3.88 -4.79
C ALA A 77 6.36 3.36 -3.38
N ARG A 78 5.34 3.17 -2.54
CA ARG A 78 5.45 2.60 -1.20
C ARG A 78 6.05 1.17 -1.18
N HIS A 79 5.82 0.36 -2.21
CA HIS A 79 6.39 -0.99 -2.30
C HIS A 79 7.92 -1.00 -2.39
N ILE A 80 8.54 0.10 -2.86
CA ILE A 80 10.00 0.25 -2.85
C ILE A 80 10.53 0.21 -1.41
N PHE A 81 9.87 0.91 -0.50
CA PHE A 81 10.26 0.95 0.92
C PHE A 81 10.06 -0.40 1.60
N TYR A 82 8.97 -1.11 1.28
CA TYR A 82 8.72 -2.46 1.78
C TYR A 82 9.81 -3.44 1.29
N GLY A 83 10.15 -3.36 0.01
CA GLY A 83 11.22 -4.17 -0.58
C GLY A 83 12.56 -3.93 0.10
N ILE A 84 12.92 -2.69 0.41
CA ILE A 84 14.16 -2.35 1.12
C ILE A 84 14.17 -2.97 2.52
N ALA A 85 13.07 -2.91 3.27
CA ALA A 85 12.99 -3.44 4.63
C ALA A 85 13.21 -4.96 4.68
N PHE A 86 12.79 -5.71 3.66
CA PHE A 86 12.87 -7.17 3.62
C PHE A 86 13.96 -7.74 2.70
N ILE A 87 14.79 -6.89 2.07
CA ILE A 87 15.77 -7.32 1.06
C ILE A 87 16.74 -8.39 1.58
N ASP A 88 17.28 -8.21 2.78
CA ASP A 88 18.26 -9.14 3.37
C ASP A 88 17.63 -10.46 3.78
N GLN A 89 16.38 -10.44 4.24
CA GLN A 89 15.62 -11.64 4.59
C GLN A 89 15.27 -12.46 3.35
N PHE A 90 14.75 -11.80 2.30
CA PHE A 90 14.32 -12.47 1.08
C PHE A 90 15.48 -12.94 0.21
N ARG A 91 16.63 -12.26 0.19
CA ARG A 91 17.85 -12.76 -0.47
C ARG A 91 18.27 -14.15 0.02
N LYS A 92 18.05 -14.46 1.29
CA LYS A 92 18.34 -15.77 1.88
C LYS A 92 17.38 -16.88 1.42
N MET A 93 16.32 -16.55 0.66
CA MET A 93 15.35 -17.51 0.12
C MET A 93 15.73 -18.10 -1.24
N GLY A 94 16.85 -17.66 -1.82
CA GLY A 94 17.39 -18.19 -3.08
C GLY A 94 16.40 -18.01 -4.26
N ARG A 95 16.00 -19.11 -4.91
CA ARG A 95 15.10 -19.06 -6.08
C ARG A 95 13.72 -18.45 -5.82
N LYS A 96 13.29 -18.34 -4.57
CA LYS A 96 12.01 -17.73 -4.19
C LYS A 96 12.10 -16.21 -4.07
N TYR A 97 13.30 -15.63 -4.04
CA TYR A 97 13.54 -14.21 -3.86
C TYR A 97 12.73 -13.30 -4.82
N PRO A 98 12.77 -13.53 -6.16
CA PRO A 98 12.01 -12.68 -7.09
C PRO A 98 10.51 -12.69 -6.82
N TYR A 99 9.96 -13.87 -6.50
CA TYR A 99 8.56 -14.02 -6.16
C TYR A 99 8.19 -13.23 -4.90
N MET A 100 8.98 -13.35 -3.83
CA MET A 100 8.74 -12.65 -2.57
C MET A 100 8.77 -11.12 -2.71
N ILE A 101 9.65 -10.59 -3.56
CA ILE A 101 9.72 -9.13 -3.81
C ILE A 101 8.50 -8.65 -4.60
N VAL A 102 8.12 -9.36 -5.66
CA VAL A 102 7.00 -8.96 -6.53
C VAL A 102 5.66 -9.08 -5.80
N THR A 103 5.52 -10.03 -4.89
CA THR A 103 4.27 -10.30 -4.17
C THR A 103 4.21 -9.67 -2.77
N LEU A 104 5.10 -8.73 -2.45
CA LEU A 104 5.11 -8.00 -1.18
C LEU A 104 4.12 -6.83 -1.22
N THR A 105 2.88 -7.09 -0.83
CA THR A 105 1.83 -6.07 -0.67
C THR A 105 1.85 -5.45 0.72
N ASP A 106 1.02 -4.43 0.96
CA ASP A 106 0.87 -3.76 2.26
C ASP A 106 0.51 -4.75 3.37
N GLU A 107 -0.41 -5.64 3.07
CA GLU A 107 -0.94 -6.61 4.02
C GLU A 107 0.07 -7.72 4.29
N VAL A 108 0.77 -8.20 3.27
CA VAL A 108 1.88 -9.16 3.44
C VAL A 108 2.97 -8.52 4.29
N TYR A 109 3.35 -7.27 3.99
CA TYR A 109 4.32 -6.50 4.77
C TYR A 109 3.90 -6.39 6.23
N SER A 110 2.65 -6.01 6.49
CA SER A 110 2.11 -5.87 7.85
C SER A 110 2.18 -7.17 8.65
N ILE A 111 1.79 -8.29 8.04
CA ILE A 111 1.88 -9.61 8.70
C ILE A 111 3.34 -9.95 9.00
N LEU A 112 4.25 -9.81 8.01
CA LEU A 112 5.64 -10.18 8.19
C LEU A 112 6.37 -9.32 9.21
N CYS A 113 5.94 -8.08 9.44
CA CYS A 113 6.47 -7.20 10.48
C CYS A 113 5.97 -7.54 11.89
N SER A 114 4.77 -8.13 12.00
CA SER A 114 4.10 -8.38 13.29
C SER A 114 4.17 -9.83 13.76
N ILE A 115 4.71 -10.74 12.94
CA ILE A 115 4.68 -12.17 13.21
C ILE A 115 5.78 -12.58 14.19
N ASP A 116 5.40 -13.25 15.28
CA ASP A 116 6.30 -13.93 16.18
C ASP A 116 6.42 -15.41 15.79
N TYR A 117 7.65 -15.82 15.44
CA TYR A 117 7.92 -17.20 15.02
C TYR A 117 8.23 -18.07 16.23
N PRO A 118 7.53 -19.21 16.43
CA PRO A 118 7.94 -20.20 17.40
C PRO A 118 9.34 -20.75 17.10
N ASP A 119 10.15 -21.06 18.12
CA ASP A 119 11.57 -21.46 18.01
C ASP A 119 11.83 -22.62 17.04
N GLU A 120 10.89 -23.55 16.92
CA GLU A 120 10.99 -24.72 16.01
C GLU A 120 10.57 -24.40 14.55
N MET A 121 10.14 -23.16 14.25
CA MET A 121 9.53 -22.83 12.98
C MET A 121 10.54 -22.28 11.98
N ASN A 122 10.46 -22.71 10.73
CA ASN A 122 11.27 -22.16 9.67
C ASN A 122 10.61 -20.88 9.12
N ALA A 123 11.06 -19.70 9.59
CA ALA A 123 10.55 -18.40 9.21
C ALA A 123 10.45 -18.24 7.68
N ARG A 124 11.52 -18.55 6.92
CA ARG A 124 11.54 -18.42 5.45
C ARG A 124 10.47 -19.27 4.73
N LYS A 125 10.18 -20.47 5.25
CA LYS A 125 9.09 -21.29 4.70
C LYS A 125 7.72 -20.73 5.06
N THR A 126 7.60 -20.22 6.25
CA THR A 126 6.35 -19.60 6.73
C THR A 126 6.03 -18.36 5.94
N ASP A 127 6.98 -17.44 5.75
CA ASP A 127 6.81 -16.23 4.94
C ASP A 127 6.37 -16.55 3.51
N PHE A 128 7.03 -17.53 2.90
CA PHE A 128 6.65 -17.97 1.57
C PHE A 128 5.22 -18.51 1.51
N TYR A 129 4.79 -19.27 2.51
CA TYR A 129 3.43 -19.79 2.54
C TYR A 129 2.40 -18.69 2.81
N ILE A 130 2.67 -17.73 3.69
CA ILE A 130 1.79 -16.57 3.91
C ILE A 130 1.55 -15.84 2.59
N THR A 131 2.66 -15.46 1.92
CA THR A 131 2.62 -14.74 0.66
C THR A 131 1.90 -15.53 -0.44
N LEU A 132 2.18 -16.83 -0.54
CA LEU A 132 1.54 -17.71 -1.54
C LEU A 132 0.03 -17.85 -1.31
N ILE A 133 -0.40 -18.06 -0.05
CA ILE A 133 -1.81 -18.18 0.30
C ILE A 133 -2.57 -16.92 -0.07
N LEU A 134 -2.06 -15.75 0.34
CA LEU A 134 -2.71 -14.47 0.06
C LEU A 134 -2.75 -14.15 -1.44
N HIS A 135 -1.67 -14.44 -2.17
CA HIS A 135 -1.65 -14.28 -3.62
C HIS A 135 -2.69 -15.17 -4.32
N LEU A 136 -2.78 -16.44 -3.92
CA LEU A 136 -3.79 -17.35 -4.48
C LEU A 136 -5.21 -16.91 -4.14
N VAL A 137 -5.45 -16.46 -2.91
CA VAL A 137 -6.76 -15.91 -2.53
C VAL A 137 -7.14 -14.72 -3.41
N TRP A 138 -6.21 -13.80 -3.63
CA TRP A 138 -6.42 -12.64 -4.49
C TRP A 138 -6.76 -13.03 -5.92
N ILE A 139 -5.95 -13.89 -6.54
CA ILE A 139 -6.18 -14.38 -7.92
C ILE A 139 -7.56 -15.03 -8.07
N LEU A 140 -7.89 -15.94 -7.13
CA LEU A 140 -9.16 -16.65 -7.18
C LEU A 140 -10.34 -15.71 -6.93
N SER A 141 -10.19 -14.71 -6.06
CA SER A 141 -11.22 -13.71 -5.81
C SER A 141 -11.46 -12.82 -7.03
N CYS A 142 -10.40 -12.33 -7.69
CA CYS A 142 -10.51 -11.55 -8.92
C CYS A 142 -11.20 -12.34 -10.03
N LEU A 143 -10.80 -13.60 -10.21
CA LEU A 143 -11.42 -14.50 -11.21
C LEU A 143 -12.90 -14.75 -10.90
N SER A 144 -13.21 -15.11 -9.64
CA SER A 144 -14.59 -15.41 -9.26
C SER A 144 -15.48 -14.17 -9.39
N GLY A 145 -15.00 -12.98 -9.03
CA GLY A 145 -15.72 -11.73 -9.21
C GLY A 145 -16.09 -11.47 -10.67
N ALA A 146 -15.13 -11.62 -11.59
CA ALA A 146 -15.39 -11.45 -13.03
C ALA A 146 -16.34 -12.51 -13.58
N LEU A 147 -16.27 -13.75 -13.11
CA LEU A 147 -17.23 -14.78 -13.50
C LEU A 147 -18.63 -14.52 -12.93
N PHE A 148 -18.74 -14.03 -11.70
CA PHE A 148 -20.03 -13.62 -11.14
C PHE A 148 -20.64 -12.45 -11.89
N GLY A 149 -19.84 -11.43 -12.29
CA GLY A 149 -20.29 -10.32 -13.14
C GLY A 149 -20.94 -10.81 -14.43
N GLN A 150 -20.30 -11.75 -15.11
CA GLN A 150 -20.84 -12.34 -16.36
C GLN A 150 -22.12 -13.16 -16.19
N LEU A 151 -22.32 -13.78 -15.02
CA LEU A 151 -23.50 -14.61 -14.76
C LEU A 151 -24.71 -13.80 -14.27
N ILE A 152 -24.47 -12.68 -13.62
CA ILE A 152 -25.50 -11.89 -12.94
C ILE A 152 -25.71 -10.60 -13.72
N HIS A 153 -26.69 -10.59 -14.62
CA HIS A 153 -27.11 -9.40 -15.38
C HIS A 153 -28.03 -8.52 -14.51
N TYR A 154 -27.55 -8.08 -13.35
CA TYR A 154 -28.25 -7.07 -12.53
C TYR A 154 -27.71 -5.68 -12.83
N ASP A 155 -28.59 -4.67 -12.60
CA ASP A 155 -28.17 -3.27 -12.55
C ASP A 155 -27.18 -3.11 -11.38
N LEU A 156 -25.91 -3.00 -11.75
CA LEU A 156 -24.76 -3.01 -10.82
C LEU A 156 -24.43 -1.60 -10.30
N ALA A 157 -25.38 -0.65 -10.39
CA ALA A 157 -25.22 0.75 -9.95
C ALA A 157 -24.62 0.91 -8.53
N GLY A 158 -24.73 -0.14 -7.67
CA GLY A 158 -24.10 -0.16 -6.35
C GLY A 158 -22.62 -0.61 -6.36
N ILE A 159 -22.14 -1.23 -7.43
CA ILE A 159 -20.76 -1.76 -7.46
C ILE A 159 -19.75 -0.64 -7.76
N GLU A 160 -20.11 0.37 -8.54
CA GLU A 160 -19.28 1.59 -8.69
C GLU A 160 -18.95 2.21 -7.33
N PHE A 161 -19.88 2.13 -6.38
CA PHE A 161 -19.67 2.59 -5.01
C PHE A 161 -18.66 1.72 -4.26
N SER A 162 -18.44 0.46 -4.65
CA SER A 162 -17.48 -0.45 -3.99
C SER A 162 -16.04 0.07 -4.07
N ALA A 163 -15.65 0.66 -5.20
CA ALA A 163 -14.33 1.30 -5.36
C ALA A 163 -14.21 2.50 -4.41
N THR A 164 -15.23 3.35 -4.33
CA THR A 164 -15.26 4.50 -3.42
C THR A 164 -15.21 4.04 -1.96
N ALA A 165 -16.01 3.05 -1.58
CA ALA A 165 -16.03 2.48 -0.23
C ALA A 165 -14.67 1.87 0.14
N PHE A 166 -14.02 1.18 -0.80
CA PHE A 166 -12.67 0.65 -0.59
C PHE A 166 -11.67 1.78 -0.29
N PHE A 167 -11.62 2.84 -1.10
CA PHE A 167 -10.71 3.95 -0.85
C PHE A 167 -11.01 4.70 0.44
N ILE A 168 -12.28 4.86 0.81
CA ILE A 168 -12.67 5.44 2.10
C ILE A 168 -12.13 4.55 3.24
N THR A 169 -12.29 3.23 3.15
CA THR A 169 -11.79 2.28 4.17
C THR A 169 -10.26 2.36 4.27
N VAL A 170 -9.55 2.41 3.14
CA VAL A 170 -8.09 2.60 3.13
C VAL A 170 -7.70 3.91 3.79
N CYS A 171 -8.39 5.01 3.49
CA CYS A 171 -8.14 6.30 4.14
C CYS A 171 -8.37 6.25 5.66
N MET A 172 -9.46 5.60 6.11
CA MET A 172 -9.76 5.44 7.53
C MET A 172 -8.67 4.62 8.25
N ASN A 173 -8.27 3.49 7.70
CA ASN A 173 -7.22 2.65 8.26
C ASN A 173 -5.88 3.38 8.32
N GLN A 174 -5.54 4.15 7.29
CA GLN A 174 -4.33 4.98 7.28
C GLN A 174 -4.43 6.10 8.31
N TRP A 175 -5.59 6.72 8.46
CA TRP A 175 -5.81 7.77 9.47
C TRP A 175 -5.59 7.25 10.88
N GLU A 176 -6.12 6.07 11.21
CA GLU A 176 -5.97 5.45 12.54
C GLU A 176 -4.53 4.97 12.81
N SER A 177 -3.79 4.54 11.78
CA SER A 177 -2.44 3.97 11.93
C SER A 177 -1.32 4.99 11.91
N MET A 178 -1.59 6.26 11.58
CA MET A 178 -0.57 7.30 11.44
C MET A 178 -0.47 8.20 12.67
N ASP A 179 0.76 8.42 13.18
CA ASP A 179 1.04 9.41 14.23
C ASP A 179 0.81 10.86 13.77
N SER A 180 0.81 11.10 12.46
CA SER A 180 0.60 12.44 11.88
C SER A 180 -0.38 12.37 10.71
N HIS A 181 -1.43 13.18 10.78
CA HIS A 181 -2.46 13.29 9.72
C HIS A 181 -2.08 14.29 8.62
N LEU A 182 -0.93 14.95 8.72
CA LEU A 182 -0.45 15.93 7.73
C LEU A 182 -0.42 15.38 6.29
N PRO A 183 0.03 14.14 6.02
CA PRO A 183 0.01 13.60 4.66
C PRO A 183 -1.39 13.50 4.07
N ALA A 184 -2.36 13.03 4.86
CA ALA A 184 -3.74 12.88 4.41
C ALA A 184 -4.39 14.26 4.13
N ILE A 185 -4.19 15.22 5.04
CA ILE A 185 -4.70 16.59 4.88
C ILE A 185 -4.07 17.28 3.67
N THR A 186 -2.75 17.14 3.48
CA THR A 186 -2.04 17.72 2.33
C THR A 186 -2.55 17.12 1.02
N GLY A 187 -2.76 15.79 0.99
CA GLY A 187 -3.32 15.10 -0.16
C GLY A 187 -4.73 15.59 -0.50
N LEU A 188 -5.60 15.70 0.51
CA LEU A 188 -6.98 16.16 0.33
C LEU A 188 -7.03 17.60 -0.17
N ILE A 189 -6.28 18.52 0.44
CA ILE A 189 -6.24 19.93 0.03
C ILE A 189 -5.73 20.06 -1.41
N SER A 190 -4.64 19.36 -1.75
CA SER A 190 -4.08 19.37 -3.10
C SER A 190 -5.08 18.81 -4.12
N ALA A 191 -5.75 17.70 -3.80
CA ALA A 191 -6.75 17.10 -4.67
C ALA A 191 -7.93 18.06 -4.94
N LEU A 192 -8.47 18.68 -3.90
CA LEU A 192 -9.56 19.66 -4.05
C LEU A 192 -9.11 20.89 -4.84
N ALA A 193 -7.94 21.45 -4.55
CA ALA A 193 -7.43 22.62 -5.26
C ALA A 193 -7.28 22.34 -6.76
N PHE A 194 -6.65 21.23 -7.14
CA PHE A 194 -6.47 20.89 -8.55
C PHE A 194 -7.76 20.41 -9.23
N TYR A 195 -8.69 19.81 -8.49
CA TYR A 195 -10.00 19.49 -9.02
C TYR A 195 -10.76 20.75 -9.48
N PHE A 196 -10.73 21.81 -8.68
CA PHE A 196 -11.37 23.08 -9.06
C PHE A 196 -10.62 23.86 -10.16
N ILE A 197 -9.30 23.71 -10.27
CA ILE A 197 -8.48 24.41 -11.26
C ILE A 197 -8.49 23.71 -12.62
N LEU A 198 -8.32 22.38 -12.65
CA LEU A 198 -8.10 21.59 -13.87
C LEU A 198 -9.31 20.72 -14.27
N GLY A 199 -10.31 20.62 -13.40
CA GLY A 199 -11.48 19.78 -13.60
C GLY A 199 -11.25 18.29 -13.34
N PRO A 200 -12.32 17.47 -13.41
CA PRO A 200 -12.32 16.08 -12.94
C PRO A 200 -11.40 15.12 -13.73
N SER A 201 -11.03 15.44 -14.96
CA SER A 201 -10.26 14.52 -15.82
C SER A 201 -8.74 14.64 -15.68
N GLN A 202 -8.19 15.75 -15.14
CA GLN A 202 -6.76 16.02 -15.16
C GLN A 202 -6.15 16.39 -13.79
N PHE A 203 -6.95 16.45 -12.71
CA PHE A 203 -6.50 16.93 -11.40
C PHE A 203 -5.58 15.95 -10.65
N ILE A 204 -5.70 14.64 -10.89
CA ILE A 204 -5.09 13.59 -10.07
C ILE A 204 -3.57 13.68 -10.08
N LEU A 205 -2.94 13.74 -11.27
CA LEU A 205 -1.48 13.76 -11.39
C LEU A 205 -0.84 15.02 -10.78
N PRO A 206 -1.33 16.26 -11.09
CA PRO A 206 -0.78 17.46 -10.47
C PRO A 206 -1.00 17.49 -8.95
N ALA A 207 -2.18 17.09 -8.48
CA ALA A 207 -2.48 17.01 -7.04
C ALA A 207 -1.51 16.10 -6.31
N LEU A 208 -1.27 14.91 -6.87
CA LEU A 208 -0.37 13.92 -6.30
C LEU A 208 1.09 14.41 -6.31
N ALA A 209 1.56 14.99 -7.42
CA ALA A 209 2.91 15.54 -7.54
C ALA A 209 3.16 16.67 -6.51
N VAL A 210 2.22 17.59 -6.37
CA VAL A 210 2.32 18.68 -5.39
C VAL A 210 2.24 18.16 -3.96
N SER A 211 1.34 17.20 -3.67
CA SER A 211 1.27 16.59 -2.34
C SER A 211 2.60 15.95 -1.94
N VAL A 212 3.20 15.16 -2.82
CA VAL A 212 4.50 14.51 -2.58
C VAL A 212 5.61 15.56 -2.38
N LEU A 213 5.65 16.59 -3.22
CA LEU A 213 6.64 17.67 -3.10
C LEU A 213 6.53 18.39 -1.76
N VAL A 214 5.32 18.78 -1.35
CA VAL A 214 5.06 19.44 -0.07
C VAL A 214 5.52 18.57 1.10
N LEU A 215 5.21 17.28 1.07
CA LEU A 215 5.61 16.34 2.12
C LEU A 215 7.12 16.15 2.20
N ILE A 216 7.82 16.10 1.06
CA ILE A 216 9.29 16.02 1.03
C ILE A 216 9.90 17.29 1.65
N LEU A 217 9.39 18.48 1.27
CA LEU A 217 9.88 19.75 1.82
C LEU A 217 9.61 19.88 3.32
N MET A 218 8.46 19.44 3.79
CA MET A 218 8.13 19.43 5.22
C MET A 218 9.03 18.48 6.01
N LYS A 219 9.29 17.27 5.48
CA LYS A 219 10.21 16.30 6.10
C LYS A 219 11.64 16.84 6.17
N SER A 220 12.11 17.51 5.12
CA SER A 220 13.43 18.14 5.11
C SER A 220 13.57 19.18 6.22
N ARG A 221 12.58 20.08 6.35
CA ARG A 221 12.56 21.09 7.43
C ARG A 221 12.53 20.49 8.83
N SER A 222 11.74 19.43 9.02
CA SER A 222 11.67 18.75 10.31
C SER A 222 12.99 18.08 10.71
N ASN A 223 13.72 17.53 9.74
CA ASN A 223 15.03 16.92 9.98
C ASN A 223 16.11 17.97 10.29
N ASP A 224 16.06 19.14 9.63
CA ASP A 224 16.99 20.24 9.89
C ASP A 224 16.77 20.83 11.30
N GLN A 225 15.52 20.99 11.73
CA GLN A 225 15.17 21.43 13.07
C GLN A 225 15.64 20.43 14.14
N ARG A 226 15.49 19.13 13.90
CA ARG A 226 16.00 18.10 14.84
C ARG A 226 17.51 18.13 14.97
N LYS A 227 18.25 18.38 13.87
CA LYS A 227 19.71 18.52 13.89
C LYS A 227 20.14 19.76 14.67
N ILE A 228 19.46 20.90 14.49
CA ILE A 228 19.75 22.15 15.21
C ILE A 228 19.50 21.94 16.71
N ASN A 229 18.35 21.39 17.09
CA ASN A 229 18.02 21.13 18.49
C ASN A 229 18.99 20.13 19.16
N SER A 230 19.47 19.10 18.43
CA SER A 230 20.46 18.18 18.97
C SER A 230 21.83 18.83 19.17
N GLN A 231 22.25 19.72 18.27
CA GLN A 231 23.50 20.48 18.39
C GLN A 231 23.42 21.50 19.53
N GLU A 232 22.29 22.18 19.71
CA GLU A 232 22.06 23.09 20.84
C GLU A 232 22.07 22.35 22.19
N LEU A 233 21.51 21.14 22.24
CA LEU A 233 21.51 20.31 23.45
C LEU A 233 22.94 19.83 23.79
N GLU A 234 23.73 19.44 22.81
CA GLU A 234 25.13 19.07 22.99
C GLU A 234 25.99 20.27 23.40
N ALA A 235 25.75 21.47 22.83
CA ALA A 235 26.44 22.69 23.19
C ALA A 235 26.12 23.16 24.63
N GLY A 236 24.84 23.05 25.05
CA GLY A 236 24.40 23.36 26.41
C GLY A 236 24.94 22.40 27.48
N LEU A 237 25.30 21.16 27.10
CA LEU A 237 25.93 20.20 28.01
C LEU A 237 27.44 20.42 28.16
N THR A 238 28.05 21.28 27.33
CA THR A 238 29.49 21.59 27.35
C THR A 238 29.81 22.92 28.06
N GLU A 239 28.83 23.66 28.54
CA GLU A 239 29.11 24.80 29.43
C GLU A 239 29.64 24.30 30.77
N PRO A 240 30.85 24.74 31.19
CA PRO A 240 31.41 24.35 32.50
C PRO A 240 30.53 24.93 33.59
N THR A 241 30.06 24.06 34.50
CA THR A 241 29.50 24.49 35.79
C THR A 241 30.53 25.37 36.48
N GLU A 242 30.27 26.68 36.61
CA GLU A 242 31.04 27.56 37.49
C GLU A 242 31.04 26.95 38.89
N GLU A 243 32.21 26.52 39.34
CA GLU A 243 32.45 26.10 40.70
C GLU A 243 32.17 27.33 41.61
N ILE A 244 31.05 27.29 42.29
CA ILE A 244 30.80 28.24 43.39
C ILE A 244 31.75 27.83 44.52
N SER A 245 32.88 28.51 44.61
CA SER A 245 33.80 28.40 45.73
C SER A 245 33.15 29.05 46.96
N TYR A 246 32.76 28.21 47.92
CA TYR A 246 32.41 28.68 49.24
C TYR A 246 33.72 28.87 50.03
N GLU A 247 34.13 30.14 50.21
CA GLU A 247 35.12 30.53 51.24
C GLU A 247 34.46 30.48 52.61
N TYR A 248 35.09 29.74 53.53
CA TYR A 248 34.83 29.75 54.94
C TYR A 248 35.80 30.71 55.66
#